data_448a4bb499bf1e432601279b9eeece28
#
_entry.id   448a4bb499bf1e432601279b9eeece28
#
_cell.length_a   1.000
_cell.length_b   1.000
_cell.length_c   1.000
_cell.angle_alpha   90.00
_cell.angle_beta   90.00
_cell.angle_gamma   90.00
#
_symmetry.space_group_name_H-M   'P 1'
#
loop_
_entity.id
_entity.type
_entity.pdbx_description
1 polymer ?
#
loop_
_entity_poly.entity_id
_entity_poly.type
_entity_poly.pdbx_seq_one_letter_code
_entity_poly.pdbx_strand_id
1 'polypeptide(L)'
;MPDSNHDTYLEQRGFKPECSLRIFDRSERRDLKRYGHWLQALADGTIQPESEDQEQFVDLVHNDERPNPEEGTGAYFADLWWRYQHRIEWEKDKAKH
;
A
#
# COMPACT_ATOMS: atom_id res chain seq x y z
N MET A 1 -2.56 -18.37 -17.88
CA MET A 1 -1.95 -18.65 -16.98
C MET A 1 -1.93 -17.81 -15.96
N PRO A 2 -2.37 -18.06 -15.08
CA PRO A 2 -2.53 -17.23 -14.12
C PRO A 2 -1.31 -16.96 -13.53
N ASP A 3 -0.93 -16.12 -13.46
CA ASP A 3 0.05 -15.81 -12.85
C ASP A 3 -0.01 -15.43 -11.67
N SER A 4 0.05 -16.21 -10.87
CA SER A 4 0.02 -15.98 -9.62
C SER A 4 1.27 -15.51 -9.14
N ASN A 5 1.71 -14.42 -9.46
CA ASN A 5 2.82 -13.78 -8.87
C ASN A 5 2.48 -13.18 -7.51
N HIS A 6 1.23 -13.24 -7.10
CA HIS A 6 0.80 -12.76 -5.79
C HIS A 6 1.59 -13.44 -4.67
N ASP A 7 1.75 -14.75 -4.72
CA ASP A 7 2.47 -15.48 -3.69
C ASP A 7 3.92 -15.03 -3.57
N THR A 8 4.56 -14.76 -4.69
CA THR A 8 5.93 -14.29 -4.70
C THR A 8 6.07 -12.98 -3.93
N TYR A 9 5.15 -12.05 -4.15
CA TYR A 9 5.21 -10.75 -3.46
C TYR A 9 4.75 -10.86 -2.00
N LEU A 10 3.80 -11.73 -1.72
CA LEU A 10 3.34 -11.93 -0.34
C LEU A 10 4.42 -12.60 0.52
N GLU A 11 5.28 -13.40 -0.07
CA GLU A 11 6.36 -14.05 0.65
C GLU A 11 7.58 -13.17 0.85
N GLN A 12 7.69 -12.08 0.12
CA GLN A 12 8.82 -11.18 0.27
C GLN A 12 8.74 -10.47 1.62
N ARG A 13 9.84 -10.47 2.33
CA ARG A 13 9.94 -9.80 3.61
C ARG A 13 10.95 -8.67 3.48
N GLY A 14 11.04 -7.85 4.48
CA GLY A 14 12.05 -6.80 4.50
C GLY A 14 11.71 -5.58 3.67
N PHE A 15 10.43 -5.33 3.45
CA PHE A 15 10.04 -4.09 2.79
C PHE A 15 10.58 -2.92 3.62
N LYS A 16 11.32 -2.04 2.96
CA LYS A 16 11.93 -0.91 3.63
C LYS A 16 11.15 0.35 3.27
N PRO A 17 10.37 0.87 4.21
CA PRO A 17 9.62 2.10 3.95
C PRO A 17 10.55 3.26 3.64
N GLU A 18 10.14 4.11 2.71
CA GLU A 18 10.94 5.26 2.32
C GLU A 18 10.67 6.49 3.16
N CYS A 19 9.86 6.38 4.18
CA CYS A 19 9.54 7.50 5.05
C CYS A 19 9.46 7.03 6.51
N SER A 20 9.37 7.99 7.42
CA SER A 20 9.16 7.68 8.83
C SER A 20 7.79 7.07 9.03
N LEU A 21 7.70 6.03 9.85
CA LEU A 21 6.43 5.37 10.14
C LEU A 21 5.80 5.87 11.43
N ARG A 22 6.23 7.03 11.94
CA ARG A 22 5.71 7.58 13.20
C ARG A 22 4.23 7.92 13.15
N ILE A 23 3.71 8.22 11.96
CA ILE A 23 2.30 8.57 11.82
C ILE A 23 1.39 7.34 11.82
N PHE A 24 1.99 6.14 11.79
CA PHE A 24 1.22 4.91 11.75
C PHE A 24 1.22 4.23 13.11
N ASP A 25 0.12 3.58 13.47
CA ASP A 25 0.08 2.83 14.71
C ASP A 25 0.84 1.50 14.53
N ARG A 26 0.92 0.73 15.59
CA ARG A 26 1.70 -0.51 15.61
C ARG A 26 1.21 -1.53 14.58
N SER A 27 -0.09 -1.70 14.48
CA SER A 27 -0.68 -2.63 13.53
C SER A 27 -0.46 -2.18 12.10
N GLU A 28 -0.61 -0.90 11.85
CA GLU A 28 -0.41 -0.33 10.53
C GLU A 28 1.05 -0.47 10.08
N ARG A 29 1.99 -0.24 10.99
CA ARG A 29 3.41 -0.41 10.67
C ARG A 29 3.73 -1.85 10.34
N ARG A 30 3.16 -2.78 11.10
CA ARG A 30 3.35 -4.21 10.86
C ARG A 30 2.81 -4.61 9.49
N ASP A 31 1.59 -4.16 9.18
CA ASP A 31 0.95 -4.49 7.91
C ASP A 31 1.70 -3.91 6.72
N LEU A 32 2.18 -2.68 6.86
CA LEU A 32 2.93 -2.04 5.80
C LEU A 32 4.24 -2.77 5.53
N LYS A 33 4.94 -3.18 6.57
CA LYS A 33 6.19 -3.92 6.41
C LYS A 33 5.97 -5.33 5.86
N ARG A 34 4.87 -5.95 6.25
CA ARG A 34 4.58 -7.32 5.82
C ARG A 34 4.10 -7.38 4.38
N TYR A 35 3.24 -6.45 3.99
CA TYR A 35 2.58 -6.49 2.69
C TYR A 35 3.08 -5.44 1.70
N GLY A 36 4.06 -4.63 2.09
CA GLY A 36 4.51 -3.51 1.27
C GLY A 36 4.88 -3.86 -0.16
N HIS A 37 5.64 -4.94 -0.37
CA HIS A 37 6.02 -5.36 -1.72
C HIS A 37 4.80 -5.74 -2.56
N TRP A 38 3.86 -6.43 -1.94
CA TRP A 38 2.63 -6.87 -2.60
C TRP A 38 1.72 -5.69 -2.93
N LEU A 39 1.55 -4.78 -1.98
CA LEU A 39 0.74 -3.58 -2.20
C LEU A 39 1.33 -2.72 -3.30
N GLN A 40 2.65 -2.59 -3.33
CA GLN A 40 3.32 -1.82 -4.37
C GLN A 40 3.11 -2.46 -5.74
N ALA A 41 3.22 -3.77 -5.83
CA ALA A 41 3.02 -4.49 -7.09
C ALA A 41 1.59 -4.36 -7.61
N LEU A 42 0.60 -4.39 -6.70
CA LEU A 42 -0.79 -4.16 -7.09
C LEU A 42 -0.99 -2.71 -7.56
N ALA A 43 -0.44 -1.75 -6.82
CA ALA A 43 -0.61 -0.33 -7.17
C ALA A 43 0.07 0.01 -8.49
N ASP A 44 1.20 -0.63 -8.78
CA ASP A 44 1.94 -0.37 -10.01
C ASP A 44 1.38 -1.13 -11.22
N GLY A 45 0.46 -2.04 -11.01
CA GLY A 45 -0.05 -2.87 -12.09
C GLY A 45 0.87 -4.02 -12.47
N THR A 46 1.90 -4.30 -11.66
CA THR A 46 2.82 -5.41 -11.92
C THR A 46 2.09 -6.74 -11.78
N ILE A 47 1.15 -6.82 -10.84
CA ILE A 47 0.28 -7.98 -10.69
C ILE A 47 -1.17 -7.50 -10.76
N GLN A 48 -2.06 -8.37 -11.16
CA GLN A 48 -3.48 -8.02 -11.30
C GLN A 48 -4.26 -8.42 -10.06
N PRO A 49 -5.29 -7.67 -9.70
CA PRO A 49 -6.13 -8.05 -8.55
C PRO A 49 -6.87 -9.34 -8.84
N GLU A 50 -6.96 -10.19 -7.82
CA GLU A 50 -7.61 -11.49 -7.93
C GLU A 50 -8.85 -11.61 -7.04
N SER A 51 -9.23 -10.58 -6.33
CA SER A 51 -10.41 -10.58 -5.47
C SER A 51 -11.06 -9.21 -5.46
N GLU A 52 -12.28 -9.13 -4.94
CA GLU A 52 -12.99 -7.86 -4.83
C GLU A 52 -12.25 -6.88 -3.94
N ASP A 53 -11.65 -7.36 -2.85
CA ASP A 53 -10.89 -6.48 -1.95
C ASP A 53 -9.66 -5.93 -2.65
N GLN A 54 -9.01 -6.73 -3.46
CA GLN A 54 -7.84 -6.28 -4.21
C GLN A 54 -8.23 -5.28 -5.30
N GLU A 55 -9.36 -5.50 -5.95
CA GLU A 55 -9.87 -4.56 -6.95
C GLU A 55 -10.24 -3.23 -6.29
N GLN A 56 -10.83 -3.28 -5.10
CA GLN A 56 -11.15 -2.08 -4.32
C GLN A 56 -9.87 -1.31 -3.99
N PHE A 57 -8.83 -2.01 -3.55
CA PHE A 57 -7.54 -1.41 -3.25
C PHE A 57 -6.98 -0.66 -4.47
N VAL A 58 -6.93 -1.35 -5.62
CA VAL A 58 -6.37 -0.77 -6.84
C VAL A 58 -7.16 0.47 -7.28
N ASP A 59 -8.49 0.36 -7.25
CA ASP A 59 -9.33 1.49 -7.65
C ASP A 59 -9.12 2.70 -6.74
N LEU A 60 -9.04 2.46 -5.43
CA LEU A 60 -8.94 3.55 -4.47
C LEU A 60 -7.54 4.18 -4.46
N VAL A 61 -6.46 3.41 -4.66
CA VAL A 61 -5.13 4.00 -4.66
C VAL A 61 -4.88 4.85 -5.90
N HIS A 62 -5.67 4.63 -6.96
CA HIS A 62 -5.52 5.45 -8.16
C HIS A 62 -6.50 6.64 -8.15
N ASN A 63 -7.25 6.80 -7.07
CA ASN A 63 -8.15 7.91 -6.93
C ASN A 63 -7.43 9.05 -6.23
N ASP A 64 -7.79 10.29 -6.53
CA ASP A 64 -7.14 11.44 -5.93
C ASP A 64 -7.58 11.69 -4.49
N GLU A 65 -8.71 11.12 -4.06
CA GLU A 65 -9.19 11.33 -2.73
C GLU A 65 -8.71 10.28 -1.76
N ARG A 66 -8.55 10.66 -0.52
CA ARG A 66 -8.15 9.72 0.53
C ARG A 66 -9.24 8.66 0.72
N PRO A 67 -8.90 7.37 0.67
CA PRO A 67 -9.88 6.32 0.88
C PRO A 67 -10.41 6.30 2.31
N ASN A 68 -11.64 5.82 2.49
CA ASN A 68 -12.22 5.64 3.80
C ASN A 68 -11.92 4.21 4.26
N PRO A 69 -11.07 4.01 5.27
CA PRO A 69 -10.65 2.66 5.68
C PRO A 69 -11.78 1.80 6.22
N GLU A 70 -12.93 2.40 6.54
CA GLU A 70 -14.04 1.65 7.06
C GLU A 70 -14.89 0.99 5.98
N GLU A 71 -14.64 1.29 4.71
CA GLU A 71 -15.44 0.74 3.62
C GLU A 71 -15.08 -0.72 3.26
N GLY A 72 -14.05 -1.29 3.83
CA GLY A 72 -13.69 -2.68 3.58
C GLY A 72 -12.20 -2.91 3.74
N THR A 73 -11.78 -4.16 3.58
CA THR A 73 -10.37 -4.54 3.70
C THR A 73 -9.52 -3.87 2.61
N GLY A 74 -10.01 -3.83 1.39
CA GLY A 74 -9.30 -3.14 0.30
C GLY A 74 -9.16 -1.67 0.60
N ALA A 75 -10.21 -1.05 1.17
CA ALA A 75 -10.17 0.36 1.53
C ALA A 75 -9.20 0.63 2.68
N TYR A 76 -9.11 -0.30 3.64
CA TYR A 76 -8.15 -0.18 4.74
C TYR A 76 -6.73 -0.13 4.20
N PHE A 77 -6.37 -1.06 3.31
CA PHE A 77 -5.03 -1.08 2.74
C PHE A 77 -4.80 0.09 1.79
N ALA A 78 -5.83 0.52 1.06
CA ALA A 78 -5.72 1.69 0.18
C ALA A 78 -5.45 2.96 0.98
N ASP A 79 -6.12 3.15 2.11
CA ASP A 79 -5.90 4.29 2.99
C ASP A 79 -4.48 4.24 3.58
N LEU A 80 -4.04 3.07 4.01
CA LEU A 80 -2.70 2.86 4.54
C LEU A 80 -1.64 3.24 3.50
N TRP A 81 -1.80 2.74 2.26
CA TRP A 81 -0.88 3.01 1.16
C TRP A 81 -0.93 4.48 0.76
N TRP A 82 -2.12 5.08 0.74
CA TRP A 82 -2.31 6.49 0.41
C TRP A 82 -1.53 7.38 1.41
N ARG A 83 -1.68 7.10 2.69
CA ARG A 83 -0.97 7.86 3.73
C ARG A 83 0.55 7.66 3.63
N TYR A 84 0.98 6.46 3.30
CA TYR A 84 2.39 6.15 3.11
C TYR A 84 2.96 6.96 1.94
N GLN A 85 2.31 6.96 0.79
CA GLN A 85 2.77 7.71 -0.37
C GLN A 85 2.80 9.22 -0.11
N HIS A 86 1.80 9.76 0.55
CA HIS A 86 1.76 11.18 0.89
C HIS A 86 2.85 11.54 1.91
N ARG A 87 3.16 10.65 2.82
CA ARG A 87 4.23 10.89 3.80
C ARG A 87 5.60 10.91 3.11
N ILE A 88 5.82 10.04 2.14
CA ILE A 88 7.04 10.05 1.35
C ILE A 88 7.22 11.41 0.66
N GLU A 89 6.18 11.89 0.02
CA GLU A 89 6.23 13.17 -0.67
C GLU A 89 6.47 14.33 0.29
N TRP A 90 5.81 14.29 1.42
CA TRP A 90 5.96 15.32 2.44
C TRP A 90 7.40 15.37 2.96
N GLU A 91 7.99 14.23 3.22
CA GLU A 91 9.37 14.18 3.72
C GLU A 91 10.37 14.61 2.65
N LYS A 92 10.12 14.29 1.40
CA LYS A 92 10.99 14.74 0.31
C LYS A 92 10.93 16.26 0.15
N ASP A 93 9.76 16.84 0.25
CA ASP A 93 9.61 18.29 0.16
C ASP A 93 10.30 18.95 1.35
N LYS A 94 10.19 18.38 2.54
CA LYS A 94 10.80 18.96 3.71
C LYS A 94 12.31 18.87 3.63
N ALA A 95 12.84 17.82 3.04
CA ALA A 95 14.28 17.63 2.90
C ALA A 95 14.92 18.62 1.92
N LYS A 96 14.12 19.25 1.05
CA LYS A 96 14.65 20.20 0.08
C LYS A 96 14.80 21.59 0.67
N HIS A 97 14.31 21.79 1.87
CA HIS A 97 14.43 23.06 2.55
C HIS A 97 15.45 22.92 3.69
#